data_75995d158455bb255ebf06666637e011
#
_entry.id   75995d158455bb255ebf06666637e011
#
_cell.length_a   1.000
_cell.length_b   1.000
_cell.length_c   1.000
_cell.angle_alpha   90.00
_cell.angle_beta   90.00
_cell.angle_gamma   90.00
#
_symmetry.space_group_name_H-M   'P 1'
#
loop_
_entity.id
_entity.type
_entity.pdbx_description
1 polymer ?
#
loop_
_entity_poly.entity_id
_entity_poly.type
_entity_poly.pdbx_seq_one_letter_code
_entity_poly.pdbx_strand_id
1 'polypeptide(L)'
;MTEIYVLRMGHRYIRDLRISTHCGLVAWALGAKGILFTGMYDKEMMKKLRETVERWGGEFEIGYVENWREYILEERRRGTYIIHLTMYGINIPTVEKALQKILRWKRILVIIGAEKMPREVYLLAHLNVAIKNVPHSEVAALSIFMDRITNGKALLEYPEHMKIKIIPQIRGKVIERGEPKYIEGDINREV
;
A
#
# COMPACT_ATOMS: atom_id res chain seq x y z
N MET A 1 10.76 -8.66 -10.02
CA MET A 1 10.01 -7.43 -9.67
C MET A 1 10.09 -7.26 -8.15
N THR A 2 10.15 -6.05 -7.63
CA THR A 2 10.17 -5.77 -6.18
C THR A 2 8.80 -5.99 -5.60
N GLU A 3 8.70 -6.75 -4.52
CA GLU A 3 7.46 -6.96 -3.78
C GLU A 3 7.32 -5.89 -2.70
N ILE A 4 6.21 -5.17 -2.68
CA ILE A 4 5.91 -4.17 -1.66
C ILE A 4 4.80 -4.71 -0.76
N TYR A 5 5.06 -4.75 0.54
CA TYR A 5 4.08 -5.09 1.58
C TYR A 5 3.84 -3.89 2.48
N VAL A 6 2.65 -3.78 3.02
CA VAL A 6 2.28 -2.72 3.97
C VAL A 6 2.03 -3.32 5.33
N LEU A 7 2.61 -2.75 6.38
CA LEU A 7 2.29 -3.06 7.78
C LEU A 7 1.56 -1.86 8.37
N ARG A 8 0.25 -2.00 8.61
CA ARG A 8 -0.54 -0.98 9.29
C ARG A 8 -0.61 -1.27 10.78
N MET A 9 0.07 -0.44 11.56
CA MET A 9 0.20 -0.63 13.00
C MET A 9 -0.90 0.09 13.78
N GLY A 10 -1.35 -0.54 14.87
CA GLY A 10 -2.21 0.06 15.87
C GLY A 10 -3.68 0.15 15.46
N HIS A 11 -4.22 -0.85 14.76
CA HIS A 11 -5.66 -0.92 14.48
C HIS A 11 -6.47 -0.97 15.76
N ARG A 12 -7.53 -0.17 15.85
CA ARG A 12 -8.48 -0.13 16.97
C ARG A 12 -9.90 -0.35 16.44
N TYR A 13 -10.63 -1.23 17.09
CA TYR A 13 -12.03 -1.47 16.81
C TYR A 13 -12.83 -0.16 16.76
N ILE A 14 -13.88 -0.05 16.02
CA ILE A 14 -14.78 1.11 15.88
C ILE A 14 -14.08 2.35 15.29
N ARG A 15 -12.97 2.82 15.91
CA ARG A 15 -12.32 4.08 15.53
C ARG A 15 -11.65 4.01 14.16
N ASP A 16 -10.97 2.91 13.86
CA ASP A 16 -10.09 2.80 12.68
C ASP A 16 -10.67 1.92 11.56
N LEU A 17 -11.90 1.42 11.71
CA LEU A 17 -12.54 0.49 10.79
C LEU A 17 -12.48 0.94 9.32
N ARG A 18 -12.92 2.16 9.04
CA ARG A 18 -12.90 2.71 7.68
C ARG A 18 -11.48 2.97 7.20
N ILE A 19 -10.65 3.59 8.02
CA ILE A 19 -9.28 3.95 7.65
C ILE A 19 -8.44 2.71 7.37
N SER A 20 -8.56 1.67 8.21
CA SER A 20 -7.86 0.39 7.97
C SER A 20 -8.27 -0.26 6.64
N THR A 21 -9.58 -0.30 6.36
CA THR A 21 -10.09 -0.80 5.08
C THR A 21 -9.56 0.01 3.91
N HIS A 22 -9.56 1.35 4.01
CA HIS A 22 -9.05 2.23 2.95
C HIS A 22 -7.54 2.08 2.75
N CYS A 23 -6.75 1.90 3.82
CA CYS A 23 -5.32 1.56 3.67
C CYS A 23 -5.12 0.26 2.88
N GLY A 24 -5.95 -0.76 3.17
CA GLY A 24 -5.91 -2.03 2.44
C GLY A 24 -6.28 -1.86 0.96
N LEU A 25 -7.35 -1.12 0.67
CA LEU A 25 -7.77 -0.85 -0.71
C LEU A 25 -6.74 -0.05 -1.50
N VAL A 26 -6.12 0.96 -0.87
CA VAL A 26 -5.06 1.76 -1.49
C VAL A 26 -3.82 0.91 -1.74
N ALA A 27 -3.40 0.10 -0.77
CA ALA A 27 -2.26 -0.80 -0.95
C ALA A 27 -2.49 -1.75 -2.13
N TRP A 28 -3.67 -2.40 -2.19
CA TRP A 28 -4.04 -3.28 -3.29
C TRP A 28 -4.10 -2.54 -4.63
N ALA A 29 -4.82 -1.42 -4.70
CA ALA A 29 -5.02 -0.67 -5.95
C ALA A 29 -3.70 -0.13 -6.52
N LEU A 30 -2.72 0.19 -5.67
CA LEU A 30 -1.42 0.72 -6.09
C LEU A 30 -0.31 -0.35 -6.14
N GLY A 31 -0.69 -1.62 -6.27
CA GLY A 31 0.21 -2.71 -6.62
C GLY A 31 1.06 -3.28 -5.48
N ALA A 32 0.70 -3.05 -4.21
CA ALA A 32 1.29 -3.81 -3.12
C ALA A 32 0.87 -5.29 -3.21
N LYS A 33 1.74 -6.20 -2.79
CA LYS A 33 1.45 -7.65 -2.74
C LYS A 33 0.61 -8.04 -1.54
N GLY A 34 0.57 -7.20 -0.51
CA GLY A 34 -0.26 -7.47 0.67
C GLY A 34 -0.24 -6.35 1.70
N ILE A 35 -1.17 -6.47 2.64
CA ILE A 35 -1.25 -5.65 3.85
C ILE A 35 -1.41 -6.52 5.08
N LEU A 36 -0.67 -6.19 6.13
CA LEU A 36 -0.74 -6.82 7.43
C LEU A 36 -1.17 -5.77 8.46
N PHE A 37 -2.01 -6.19 9.38
CA PHE A 37 -2.52 -5.32 10.44
C PHE A 37 -1.95 -5.75 11.79
N THR A 38 -1.73 -4.78 12.69
CA THR A 38 -1.42 -5.03 14.10
C THR A 38 -2.36 -4.23 15.00
N GLY A 39 -2.36 -4.53 16.29
CA GLY A 39 -3.26 -3.94 17.26
C GLY A 39 -4.43 -4.86 17.55
N MET A 40 -5.65 -4.37 17.53
CA MET A 40 -6.83 -5.21 17.76
C MET A 40 -7.12 -6.08 16.53
N TYR A 41 -7.31 -7.40 16.74
CA TYR A 41 -7.64 -8.31 15.66
C TYR A 41 -9.09 -8.10 15.21
N ASP A 42 -9.29 -7.64 13.98
CA ASP A 42 -10.60 -7.38 13.39
C ASP A 42 -10.87 -8.33 12.20
N LYS A 43 -11.46 -9.49 12.54
CA LYS A 43 -11.81 -10.51 11.55
C LYS A 43 -12.80 -10.00 10.49
N GLU A 44 -13.79 -9.23 10.91
CA GLU A 44 -14.85 -8.73 10.01
C GLU A 44 -14.31 -7.69 9.02
N MET A 45 -13.46 -6.78 9.48
CA MET A 45 -12.81 -5.82 8.62
C MET A 45 -11.94 -6.51 7.56
N MET A 46 -11.10 -7.45 7.97
CA MET A 46 -10.25 -8.21 7.04
C MET A 46 -11.07 -9.08 6.08
N LYS A 47 -12.17 -9.67 6.54
CA LYS A 47 -13.09 -10.42 5.69
C LYS A 47 -13.69 -9.55 4.59
N LYS A 48 -14.23 -8.38 4.94
CA LYS A 48 -14.78 -7.41 3.99
C LYS A 48 -13.76 -6.94 2.95
N LEU A 49 -12.53 -6.73 3.38
CA LEU A 49 -11.43 -6.37 2.48
C LEU A 49 -11.14 -7.51 1.50
N ARG A 50 -11.03 -8.78 1.98
CA ARG A 50 -10.86 -9.97 1.13
C ARG A 50 -11.99 -10.13 0.12
N GLU A 51 -13.24 -10.03 0.56
CA GLU A 51 -14.42 -10.12 -0.32
C GLU A 51 -14.38 -9.05 -1.43
N THR A 52 -13.87 -7.86 -1.11
CA THR A 52 -13.72 -6.80 -2.11
C THR A 52 -12.64 -7.15 -3.13
N VAL A 53 -11.46 -7.57 -2.68
CA VAL A 53 -10.37 -8.00 -3.56
C VAL A 53 -10.80 -9.17 -4.43
N GLU A 54 -11.41 -10.21 -3.85
CA GLU A 54 -11.90 -11.38 -4.56
C GLU A 54 -12.94 -11.05 -5.63
N ARG A 55 -13.83 -10.11 -5.34
CA ARG A 55 -14.87 -9.65 -6.28
C ARG A 55 -14.26 -8.92 -7.48
N TRP A 56 -13.26 -8.07 -7.26
CA TRP A 56 -12.59 -7.30 -8.31
C TRP A 56 -11.50 -8.09 -9.01
N GLY A 57 -10.94 -9.08 -8.34
CA GLY A 57 -9.80 -9.87 -8.79
C GLY A 57 -8.47 -9.34 -8.27
N GLY A 58 -7.41 -10.04 -8.62
CA GLY A 58 -6.06 -9.74 -8.15
C GLY A 58 -5.59 -10.63 -7.00
N GLU A 59 -4.28 -10.79 -6.91
CA GLU A 59 -3.63 -11.49 -5.82
C GLU A 59 -3.17 -10.48 -4.78
N PHE A 60 -3.73 -10.57 -3.56
CA PHE A 60 -3.41 -9.65 -2.49
C PHE A 60 -3.50 -10.33 -1.13
N GLU A 61 -2.39 -10.38 -0.42
CA GLU A 61 -2.32 -10.96 0.91
C GLU A 61 -2.92 -10.01 1.96
N ILE A 62 -3.80 -10.52 2.81
CA ILE A 62 -4.38 -9.79 3.94
C ILE A 62 -4.16 -10.60 5.21
N GLY A 63 -3.32 -10.09 6.09
CA GLY A 63 -2.89 -10.79 7.28
C GLY A 63 -2.98 -9.97 8.57
N TYR A 64 -2.70 -10.65 9.68
CA TYR A 64 -2.58 -10.04 11.01
C TYR A 64 -1.27 -10.48 11.66
N VAL A 65 -0.64 -9.55 12.35
CA VAL A 65 0.61 -9.75 13.09
C VAL A 65 0.37 -9.35 14.55
N GLU A 66 0.47 -10.30 15.44
CA GLU A 66 0.31 -10.06 16.87
C GLU A 66 1.54 -9.33 17.44
N ASN A 67 2.73 -9.86 17.19
CA ASN A 67 3.98 -9.28 17.63
C ASN A 67 4.68 -8.52 16.49
N TRP A 68 4.33 -7.25 16.33
CA TRP A 68 4.90 -6.39 15.28
C TRP A 68 6.42 -6.27 15.38
N ARG A 69 6.96 -6.25 16.60
CA ARG A 69 8.40 -6.06 16.82
C ARG A 69 9.19 -7.25 16.26
N GLU A 70 8.78 -8.44 16.62
CA GLU A 70 9.43 -9.67 16.14
C GLU A 70 9.29 -9.82 14.64
N TYR A 71 8.10 -9.51 14.09
CA TYR A 71 7.84 -9.51 12.66
C TYR A 71 8.80 -8.57 11.91
N ILE A 72 8.96 -7.31 12.37
CA ILE A 72 9.89 -6.36 11.73
C ILE A 72 11.34 -6.86 11.82
N LEU A 73 11.75 -7.40 12.96
CA LEU A 73 13.11 -7.96 13.12
C LEU A 73 13.34 -9.17 12.20
N GLU A 74 12.35 -10.01 12.03
CA GLU A 74 12.44 -11.15 11.12
C GLU A 74 12.50 -10.70 9.64
N GLU A 75 11.66 -9.77 9.24
CA GLU A 75 11.73 -9.18 7.89
C GLU A 75 13.11 -8.55 7.63
N ARG A 76 13.70 -7.86 8.60
CA ARG A 76 15.07 -7.35 8.48
C ARG A 76 16.10 -8.47 8.29
N ARG A 77 15.99 -9.56 9.05
CA ARG A 77 16.89 -10.73 8.89
C ARG A 77 16.76 -11.39 7.51
N ARG A 78 15.57 -11.35 6.92
CA ARG A 78 15.32 -11.83 5.56
C ARG A 78 15.83 -10.90 4.46
N GLY A 79 16.38 -9.74 4.82
CA GLY A 79 16.87 -8.74 3.87
C GLY A 79 15.80 -7.82 3.29
N THR A 80 14.61 -7.76 3.90
CA THR A 80 13.56 -6.82 3.53
C THR A 80 14.00 -5.39 3.87
N TYR A 81 13.80 -4.45 2.94
CA TYR A 81 14.04 -3.03 3.21
C TYR A 81 12.82 -2.43 3.91
N ILE A 82 13.02 -1.86 5.10
CA ILE A 82 11.94 -1.33 5.95
C ILE A 82 11.87 0.19 5.79
N ILE A 83 10.70 0.69 5.40
CA ILE A 83 10.39 2.12 5.30
C ILE A 83 9.25 2.45 6.24
N HIS A 84 9.41 3.46 7.08
CA HIS A 84 8.36 3.95 7.96
C HIS A 84 7.87 5.32 7.49
N LEU A 85 6.59 5.41 7.15
CA LEU A 85 5.95 6.67 6.77
C LEU A 85 5.53 7.42 8.04
N THR A 86 6.13 8.56 8.26
CA THR A 86 5.91 9.36 9.46
C THR A 86 6.20 10.84 9.19
N MET A 87 5.43 11.73 9.81
CA MET A 87 5.67 13.17 9.68
C MET A 87 7.03 13.63 10.25
N TYR A 88 7.69 12.77 11.01
CA TYR A 88 9.04 13.05 11.58
C TYR A 88 10.19 12.60 10.66
N GLY A 89 9.88 12.00 9.52
CA GLY A 89 10.85 11.53 8.54
C GLY A 89 11.40 12.63 7.65
N ILE A 90 12.26 12.22 6.71
CA ILE A 90 12.80 13.09 5.66
C ILE A 90 11.74 13.22 4.56
N ASN A 91 11.50 14.44 4.08
CA ASN A 91 10.51 14.68 3.04
C ASN A 91 10.82 13.90 1.76
N ILE A 92 9.79 13.29 1.19
CA ILE A 92 9.90 12.39 0.04
C ILE A 92 10.67 13.01 -1.15
N PRO A 93 10.49 14.28 -1.54
CA PRO A 93 11.27 14.87 -2.64
C PRO A 93 12.78 14.84 -2.40
N THR A 94 13.22 14.94 -1.13
CA THR A 94 14.65 14.90 -0.77
C THR A 94 15.26 13.52 -0.96
N VAL A 95 14.46 12.45 -0.75
CA VAL A 95 14.92 11.05 -0.81
C VAL A 95 14.47 10.32 -2.07
N GLU A 96 13.80 10.97 -3.00
CA GLU A 96 13.19 10.34 -4.17
C GLU A 96 14.20 9.54 -5.01
N LYS A 97 15.39 10.10 -5.26
CA LYS A 97 16.47 9.38 -5.96
C LYS A 97 16.96 8.14 -5.19
N ALA A 98 16.94 8.20 -3.87
CA ALA A 98 17.30 7.05 -3.03
C ALA A 98 16.19 5.99 -3.07
N LEU A 99 14.92 6.40 -3.06
CA LEU A 99 13.77 5.49 -3.17
C LEU A 99 13.82 4.69 -4.48
N GLN A 100 14.20 5.30 -5.60
CA GLN A 100 14.36 4.59 -6.88
C GLN A 100 15.45 3.50 -6.81
N LYS A 101 16.52 3.72 -6.02
CA LYS A 101 17.54 2.71 -5.79
C LYS A 101 17.05 1.57 -4.90
N ILE A 102 16.12 1.85 -3.99
CA ILE A 102 15.52 0.88 -3.07
C ILE A 102 14.68 -0.16 -3.84
N LEU A 103 14.15 0.16 -5.00
CA LEU A 103 13.47 -0.81 -5.89
C LEU A 103 14.37 -1.95 -6.41
N ARG A 104 15.67 -1.95 -6.08
CA ARG A 104 16.57 -3.10 -6.32
C ARG A 104 16.44 -4.19 -5.25
N TRP A 105 15.84 -3.88 -4.10
CA TRP A 105 15.55 -4.90 -3.09
C TRP A 105 14.44 -5.81 -3.58
N LYS A 106 14.55 -7.09 -3.26
CA LYS A 106 13.53 -8.07 -3.61
C LYS A 106 12.21 -7.77 -2.90
N ARG A 107 12.29 -7.30 -1.65
CA ARG A 107 11.11 -7.02 -0.80
C ARG A 107 11.27 -5.73 -0.01
N ILE A 108 10.20 -4.96 0.04
CA ILE A 108 10.06 -3.71 0.80
C ILE A 108 8.87 -3.85 1.73
N LEU A 109 9.05 -3.49 3.01
CA LEU A 109 7.97 -3.36 3.97
C LEU A 109 7.74 -1.88 4.28
N VAL A 110 6.56 -1.38 3.96
CA VAL A 110 6.12 -0.01 4.25
C VAL A 110 5.30 -0.01 5.53
N ILE A 111 5.77 0.66 6.56
CA ILE A 111 5.07 0.78 7.85
C ILE A 111 4.30 2.08 7.88
N ILE A 112 3.01 2.00 8.21
CA ILE A 112 2.11 3.14 8.48
C ILE A 112 1.46 2.95 9.85
N GLY A 113 1.16 4.05 10.54
CA GLY A 113 0.61 4.02 11.89
C GLY A 113 -0.73 4.69 12.03
N ALA A 114 -1.62 4.07 12.81
CA ALA A 114 -2.93 4.61 13.17
C ALA A 114 -2.91 5.51 14.42
N GLU A 115 -1.80 5.52 15.14
CA GLU A 115 -1.63 6.23 16.40
C GLU A 115 -0.16 6.63 16.61
N LYS A 116 0.15 7.17 17.81
CA LYS A 116 1.53 7.47 18.19
C LYS A 116 2.38 6.19 18.15
N MET A 117 3.30 6.16 17.21
CA MET A 117 4.16 4.99 16.98
C MET A 117 5.20 4.82 18.10
N PRO A 118 5.48 3.58 18.52
CA PRO A 118 6.59 3.31 19.43
C PRO A 118 7.91 3.82 18.88
N ARG A 119 8.75 4.40 19.76
CA ARG A 119 10.09 4.89 19.39
C ARG A 119 10.92 3.85 18.63
N GLU A 120 10.76 2.60 18.98
CA GLU A 120 11.51 1.50 18.40
C GLU A 120 11.26 1.33 16.90
N VAL A 121 10.05 1.61 16.41
CA VAL A 121 9.72 1.54 14.98
C VAL A 121 10.59 2.50 14.16
N TYR A 122 10.81 3.71 14.68
CA TYR A 122 11.69 4.70 14.04
C TYR A 122 13.13 4.22 13.92
N LEU A 123 13.61 3.43 14.89
CA LEU A 123 14.97 2.90 14.92
C LEU A 123 15.12 1.61 14.11
N LEU A 124 14.07 0.81 14.00
CA LEU A 124 14.05 -0.41 13.21
C LEU A 124 13.89 -0.16 11.71
N ALA A 125 13.28 0.96 11.32
CA ALA A 125 13.20 1.34 9.92
C ALA A 125 14.60 1.65 9.36
N HIS A 126 14.84 1.25 8.10
CA HIS A 126 16.04 1.67 7.37
C HIS A 126 15.92 3.13 6.91
N LEU A 127 14.68 3.58 6.69
CA LEU A 127 14.39 4.96 6.30
C LEU A 127 13.05 5.41 6.86
N ASN A 128 13.03 6.56 7.54
CA ASN A 128 11.81 7.26 7.93
C ASN A 128 11.52 8.34 6.88
N VAL A 129 10.35 8.26 6.24
CA VAL A 129 9.94 9.15 5.13
C VAL A 129 8.71 9.95 5.53
N ALA A 130 8.75 11.26 5.30
CA ALA A 130 7.60 12.13 5.43
C ALA A 130 7.06 12.52 4.05
N ILE A 131 5.76 12.46 3.89
CA ILE A 131 5.09 13.13 2.78
C ILE A 131 5.06 14.63 3.07
N LYS A 132 4.67 14.98 4.29
CA LYS A 132 4.74 16.33 4.83
C LYS A 132 5.05 16.26 6.34
N ASN A 133 5.79 17.24 6.87
CA ASN A 133 6.15 17.30 8.29
C ASN A 133 5.07 18.01 9.15
N VAL A 134 3.81 17.69 8.88
CA VAL A 134 2.63 18.11 9.66
C VAL A 134 1.64 16.94 9.74
N PRO A 135 0.74 16.90 10.73
CA PRO A 135 -0.26 15.85 10.82
C PRO A 135 -1.13 15.78 9.56
N HIS A 136 -1.27 14.57 9.00
CA HIS A 136 -2.14 14.28 7.86
C HIS A 136 -2.56 12.81 7.85
N SER A 137 -3.41 12.42 6.90
CA SER A 137 -3.92 11.06 6.78
C SER A 137 -2.85 10.05 6.38
N GLU A 138 -2.84 8.89 7.03
CA GLU A 138 -2.00 7.73 6.67
C GLU A 138 -2.38 7.14 5.29
N VAL A 139 -3.67 7.24 4.90
CA VAL A 139 -4.14 6.84 3.56
C VAL A 139 -3.50 7.71 2.49
N ALA A 140 -3.49 9.04 2.71
CA ALA A 140 -2.83 9.97 1.80
C ALA A 140 -1.31 9.74 1.75
N ALA A 141 -0.69 9.50 2.92
CA ALA A 141 0.73 9.19 2.98
C ALA A 141 1.08 7.94 2.16
N LEU A 142 0.32 6.87 2.34
CA LEU A 142 0.52 5.62 1.59
C LEU A 142 0.34 5.84 0.09
N SER A 143 -0.73 6.53 -0.33
CA SER A 143 -1.02 6.78 -1.75
C SER A 143 0.11 7.54 -2.44
N ILE A 144 0.53 8.66 -1.85
CA ILE A 144 1.61 9.49 -2.42
C ILE A 144 2.93 8.73 -2.42
N PHE A 145 3.22 7.98 -1.35
CA PHE A 145 4.43 7.17 -1.28
C PHE A 145 4.47 6.11 -2.38
N MET A 146 3.38 5.35 -2.57
CA MET A 146 3.29 4.31 -3.61
C MET A 146 3.44 4.89 -5.01
N ASP A 147 2.81 6.02 -5.29
CA ASP A 147 2.98 6.75 -6.56
C ASP A 147 4.45 7.12 -6.80
N ARG A 148 5.10 7.73 -5.83
CA ARG A 148 6.47 8.22 -5.93
C ARG A 148 7.51 7.10 -6.03
N ILE A 149 7.38 6.05 -5.22
CA ILE A 149 8.35 4.93 -5.27
C ILE A 149 8.26 4.18 -6.60
N THR A 150 7.08 4.07 -7.20
CA THR A 150 6.87 3.43 -8.50
C THR A 150 7.07 4.37 -9.69
N ASN A 151 7.39 5.64 -9.44
CA ASN A 151 7.52 6.68 -10.46
C ASN A 151 6.25 6.81 -11.33
N GLY A 152 5.09 6.82 -10.71
CA GLY A 152 3.78 6.94 -11.35
C GLY A 152 3.23 5.65 -11.99
N LYS A 153 4.02 4.59 -12.09
CA LYS A 153 3.59 3.35 -12.75
C LYS A 153 2.39 2.71 -12.07
N ALA A 154 2.32 2.78 -10.74
CA ALA A 154 1.19 2.25 -9.97
C ALA A 154 -0.17 2.87 -10.37
N LEU A 155 -0.18 4.05 -10.98
CA LEU A 155 -1.42 4.69 -11.47
C LEU A 155 -1.86 4.19 -12.85
N LEU A 156 -0.97 3.55 -13.58
CA LEU A 156 -1.19 3.06 -14.94
C LEU A 156 -1.44 1.55 -14.99
N GLU A 157 -0.82 0.83 -14.06
CA GLU A 157 -0.87 -0.63 -14.01
C GLU A 157 -2.08 -1.10 -13.19
N TYR A 158 -2.77 -2.11 -13.67
CA TYR A 158 -3.81 -2.81 -12.91
C TYR A 158 -3.18 -3.95 -12.10
N PRO A 159 -3.74 -4.30 -10.93
CA PRO A 159 -3.41 -5.57 -10.27
C PRO A 159 -3.57 -6.74 -11.23
N GLU A 160 -2.69 -7.74 -11.14
CA GLU A 160 -2.77 -8.94 -11.95
C GLU A 160 -4.09 -9.70 -11.71
N HIS A 161 -4.63 -10.38 -12.73
CA HIS A 161 -5.85 -11.21 -12.63
C HIS A 161 -7.13 -10.47 -12.23
N MET A 162 -7.32 -9.24 -12.72
CA MET A 162 -8.55 -8.47 -12.48
C MET A 162 -9.76 -9.12 -13.19
N LYS A 163 -10.85 -9.33 -12.44
CA LYS A 163 -12.15 -9.84 -12.95
C LYS A 163 -13.08 -8.74 -13.45
N ILE A 164 -12.88 -7.52 -12.96
CA ILE A 164 -13.66 -6.34 -13.31
C ILE A 164 -12.68 -5.25 -13.74
N LYS A 165 -12.88 -4.72 -14.94
CA LYS A 165 -12.07 -3.62 -15.48
C LYS A 165 -12.94 -2.41 -15.71
N ILE A 166 -12.47 -1.26 -15.29
CA ILE A 166 -13.10 0.02 -15.61
C ILE A 166 -12.45 0.52 -16.90
N ILE A 167 -13.28 0.81 -17.90
CA ILE A 167 -12.81 1.48 -19.11
C ILE A 167 -12.93 2.98 -18.88
N PRO A 168 -11.80 3.71 -18.81
CA PRO A 168 -11.83 5.15 -18.56
C PRO A 168 -12.67 5.88 -19.57
N GLN A 169 -13.47 6.85 -19.11
CA GLN A 169 -14.32 7.70 -19.94
C GLN A 169 -14.18 9.15 -19.50
N ILE A 170 -14.15 10.09 -20.46
CA ILE A 170 -14.22 11.53 -20.14
C ILE A 170 -15.56 11.86 -19.49
N ARG A 171 -16.63 11.23 -19.97
CA ARG A 171 -17.99 11.33 -19.40
C ARG A 171 -18.67 9.97 -19.45
N GLY A 172 -19.36 9.63 -18.38
CA GLY A 172 -20.06 8.36 -18.28
C GLY A 172 -19.30 7.31 -17.50
N LYS A 173 -19.72 6.04 -17.60
CA LYS A 173 -19.17 4.90 -16.86
C LYS A 173 -19.27 3.65 -17.73
N VAL A 174 -18.16 3.00 -17.99
CA VAL A 174 -18.09 1.72 -18.69
C VAL A 174 -17.37 0.70 -17.83
N ILE A 175 -17.98 -0.47 -17.65
CA ILE A 175 -17.45 -1.58 -16.85
C ILE A 175 -17.42 -2.81 -17.73
N GLU A 176 -16.26 -3.43 -17.84
CA GLU A 176 -16.06 -4.72 -18.47
C GLU A 176 -15.95 -5.81 -17.39
N ARG A 177 -16.66 -6.93 -17.60
CA ARG A 177 -16.63 -8.09 -16.69
C ARG A 177 -16.22 -9.32 -17.49
N GLY A 178 -15.26 -10.08 -16.98
CA GLY A 178 -14.71 -11.27 -17.61
C GLY A 178 -13.20 -11.26 -17.65
N GLU A 179 -12.57 -12.33 -18.13
CA GLU A 179 -11.13 -12.34 -18.34
C GLU A 179 -10.76 -11.19 -19.29
N PRO A 180 -9.75 -10.35 -18.92
CA PRO A 180 -9.39 -9.20 -19.73
C PRO A 180 -8.87 -9.70 -21.08
N LYS A 181 -9.64 -9.50 -22.13
CA LYS A 181 -9.09 -9.47 -23.49
C LYS A 181 -8.23 -8.21 -23.53
N TYR A 182 -6.93 -8.36 -23.65
CA TYR A 182 -6.01 -7.25 -23.90
C TYR A 182 -6.45 -6.56 -25.19
N ILE A 183 -7.07 -5.41 -25.04
CA ILE A 183 -7.25 -4.48 -26.14
C ILE A 183 -6.15 -3.45 -25.92
N GLU A 184 -5.10 -3.51 -26.76
CA GLU A 184 -4.22 -2.36 -27.00
C GLU A 184 -5.11 -1.23 -27.50
N GLY A 185 -5.54 -0.37 -26.59
CA GLY A 185 -6.44 0.73 -26.89
C GLY A 185 -5.63 1.95 -27.29
N ASP A 186 -5.82 2.39 -28.51
CA ASP A 186 -5.46 3.70 -29.03
C ASP A 186 -5.75 4.82 -28.02
N ILE A 187 -4.69 5.33 -27.39
CA ILE A 187 -4.75 6.51 -26.52
C ILE A 187 -4.90 7.82 -27.36
N ASN A 188 -4.99 7.68 -28.69
CA ASN A 188 -5.12 8.79 -29.64
C ASN A 188 -6.57 9.07 -30.03
N ARG A 189 -7.45 9.37 -29.07
CA ARG A 189 -8.72 10.05 -29.36
C ARG A 189 -8.79 11.34 -28.55
N GLU A 190 -8.32 12.38 -29.23
CA GLU A 190 -8.61 13.82 -29.08
C GLU A 190 -9.03 14.30 -27.67
N VAL A 191 -8.06 14.91 -26.99
CA VAL A 191 -8.29 15.91 -25.95
C VAL A 191 -8.58 17.23 -26.65
#